data_7bef34d2fb5d9e71a377345216503473
#
_entry.id   7bef34d2fb5d9e71a377345216503473
#
_cell.length_a   1.000
_cell.length_b   1.000
_cell.length_c   1.000
_cell.angle_alpha   90.00
_cell.angle_beta   90.00
_cell.angle_gamma   90.00
#
_symmetry.space_group_name_H-M   'P 1'
#
loop_
_entity.id
_entity.type
_entity.pdbx_description
1 polymer ?
#
loop_
_entity_poly.entity_id
_entity_poly.type
_entity_poly.pdbx_seq_one_letter_code
_entity_poly.pdbx_strand_id
1 'polypeptide(L)' 'MKSNKQIILAIDPGDVKSAYSLLDINYHILGKGLLDNDKLLKLVSEIDFDILAIEMIASYGMAVGKTVFDTCVWIGRFI' A
#
# COMPACT_ATOMS: atom_id res chain seq x y z
N MET A 1 6.62 25.78 15.45
CA MET A 1 5.80 25.82 14.24
C MET A 1 5.48 24.42 13.79
N LYS A 2 4.24 24.19 13.47
CA LYS A 2 3.82 22.89 12.97
C LYS A 2 4.41 22.63 11.59
N SER A 3 4.96 21.44 11.39
CA SER A 3 5.39 21.02 10.07
C SER A 3 4.19 20.83 9.15
N ASN A 4 4.26 21.34 7.93
CA ASN A 4 3.24 21.14 6.92
C ASN A 4 3.51 19.90 6.06
N LYS A 5 4.43 19.06 6.48
CA LYS A 5 4.75 17.84 5.76
C LYS A 5 3.60 16.86 5.84
N GLN A 6 3.15 16.41 4.70
CA GLN A 6 2.22 15.31 4.60
C GLN A 6 2.99 14.03 4.27
N ILE A 7 2.56 12.95 4.87
CA ILE A 7 3.16 11.63 4.66
C ILE A 7 2.19 10.80 3.82
N ILE A 8 2.73 10.25 2.75
CA ILE A 8 1.99 9.37 1.84
C ILE A 8 2.51 7.95 2.05
N LEU A 9 1.62 7.04 2.37
CA LEU A 9 1.94 5.61 2.37
C LEU A 9 1.40 5.02 1.06
N ALA A 10 2.31 4.62 0.18
CA ALA A 10 1.96 4.04 -1.11
C ALA A 10 2.17 2.52 -1.05
N ILE A 11 1.18 1.77 -1.49
CA ILE A 11 1.22 0.30 -1.48
C ILE A 11 1.01 -0.22 -2.89
N ASP A 12 1.93 -1.09 -3.33
CA ASP A 12 1.80 -1.92 -4.52
C ASP A 12 1.42 -3.32 -4.04
N PRO A 13 0.13 -3.69 -4.09
CA PRO A 13 -0.35 -4.89 -3.42
C PRO A 13 -0.05 -6.16 -4.20
N GLY A 14 0.22 -7.23 -3.46
CA GLY A 14 0.34 -8.58 -3.95
C GLY A 14 -0.57 -9.52 -3.17
N ASP A 15 -0.61 -10.78 -3.56
CA ASP A 15 -1.47 -11.77 -2.92
C ASP A 15 -0.90 -12.29 -1.58
N VAL A 16 0.41 -12.33 -1.44
CA VAL A 16 1.11 -12.79 -0.23
C VAL A 16 1.97 -11.69 0.35
N LYS A 17 2.73 -11.00 -0.49
CA LYS A 17 3.60 -9.90 -0.12
C LYS A 17 3.21 -8.66 -0.89
N SER A 18 3.43 -7.51 -0.27
CA SER A 18 3.19 -6.22 -0.90
C SER A 18 4.37 -5.32 -0.69
N ALA A 19 4.65 -4.48 -1.69
CA ALA A 19 5.65 -3.44 -1.58
C ALA A 19 5.01 -2.16 -1.03
N TYR A 20 5.76 -1.44 -0.25
CA TYR A 20 5.31 -0.14 0.25
C TYR A 20 6.42 0.90 0.12
N SER A 21 6.00 2.14 0.05
CA SER A 21 6.89 3.30 0.10
C SER A 21 6.27 4.36 0.98
N LEU A 22 7.08 4.96 1.83
CA LEU A 22 6.70 6.13 2.60
C LEU A 22 7.33 7.34 1.93
N LEU A 23 6.50 8.32 1.58
CA LEU A 23 6.92 9.49 0.82
C LEU A 23 6.46 10.75 1.52
N ASP A 24 7.22 11.84 1.35
CA ASP A 24 6.70 13.16 1.66
C ASP A 24 5.98 13.77 0.45
N ILE A 25 5.41 14.95 0.62
CA ILE A 25 4.64 15.62 -0.44
C ILE A 25 5.51 16.00 -1.65
N ASN A 26 6.82 16.08 -1.49
CA ASN A 26 7.76 16.34 -2.58
C ASN A 26 8.29 15.06 -3.21
N TYR A 27 7.69 13.91 -2.85
CA TYR A 27 8.07 12.59 -3.34
C TYR A 27 9.46 12.11 -2.91
N HIS A 28 10.00 12.67 -1.83
CA HIS A 28 11.19 12.11 -1.23
C HIS A 28 10.84 10.81 -0.51
N ILE A 29 11.61 9.75 -0.77
CA ILE A 29 11.38 8.46 -0.14
C ILE A 29 11.91 8.49 1.28
N LEU A 30 11.02 8.33 2.25
CA LEU A 30 11.36 8.27 3.67
C LEU A 30 11.61 6.85 4.14
N GLY A 31 11.03 5.87 3.44
CA GLY A 31 11.21 4.46 3.72
C GLY A 31 10.52 3.62 2.66
N LYS A 32 10.94 2.37 2.53
CA LYS A 32 10.32 1.43 1.59
C LYS A 32 10.65 0.01 1.99
N GLY A 33 9.88 -0.94 1.49
CA GLY A 33 10.15 -2.34 1.74
C GLY A 33 9.18 -3.25 1.03
N LEU A 34 9.45 -4.54 1.17
CA LEU A 34 8.57 -5.61 0.72
C LEU A 34 8.27 -6.47 1.94
N LEU A 35 7.01 -6.58 2.31
CA LEU A 35 6.58 -7.29 3.50
C LEU A 35 5.49 -8.30 3.17
N ASP A 36 5.43 -9.36 3.97
CA ASP A 36 4.25 -10.21 4.01
C ASP A 36 3.03 -9.35 4.34
N ASN A 37 1.89 -9.65 3.74
CA ASN A 37 0.70 -8.84 3.86
C ASN A 37 0.23 -8.67 5.31
N ASP A 38 0.36 -9.72 6.14
CA ASP A 38 0.04 -9.61 7.57
C ASP A 38 0.92 -8.57 8.28
N LYS A 39 2.20 -8.56 7.95
CA LYS A 39 3.14 -7.60 8.54
C LYS A 39 2.88 -6.18 8.04
N LEU A 40 2.54 -6.04 6.76
CA LEU A 40 2.21 -4.74 6.19
C LEU A 40 0.91 -4.20 6.81
N LEU A 41 -0.09 -5.05 7.01
CA LEU A 41 -1.34 -4.64 7.65
C LEU A 41 -1.07 -4.07 9.05
N LYS A 42 -0.19 -4.73 9.81
CA LYS A 42 0.22 -4.22 11.12
C LYS A 42 0.93 -2.88 11.00
N LEU A 43 1.84 -2.76 10.03
CA LEU A 43 2.58 -1.52 9.79
C LEU A 43 1.63 -0.37 9.46
N VAL A 44 0.64 -0.61 8.61
CA VAL A 44 -0.38 0.40 8.24
C VAL A 44 -1.11 0.91 9.49
N SER A 45 -1.38 0.04 10.46
CA SER A 45 -2.06 0.43 11.69
C SER A 45 -1.18 1.22 12.66
N GLU A 46 0.15 1.13 12.51
CA GLU A 46 1.10 1.74 13.44
C GLU A 46 1.73 3.04 12.91
N ILE A 47 1.83 3.21 11.60
CA ILE A 47 2.44 4.38 10.99
C ILE A 47 1.45 5.54 10.93
N ASP A 48 1.91 6.72 11.29
CA ASP A 48 1.17 7.95 11.05
C ASP A 48 1.37 8.38 9.60
N PHE A 49 0.30 8.38 8.83
CA PHE A 49 0.31 8.90 7.47
C PHE A 49 -0.94 9.74 7.23
N ASP A 50 -0.86 10.61 6.25
CA ASP A 50 -1.97 11.50 5.90
C ASP A 50 -2.76 10.97 4.71
N ILE A 51 -2.08 10.30 3.79
CA ILE A 51 -2.67 9.78 2.55
C ILE A 51 -2.25 8.33 2.38
N LEU A 52 -3.24 7.48 2.10
CA LEU A 52 -3.01 6.10 1.70
C LEU A 52 -3.27 5.97 0.21
N ALA A 53 -2.23 5.63 -0.55
CA ALA A 53 -2.33 5.41 -1.98
C ALA A 53 -2.10 3.93 -2.28
N ILE A 54 -3.08 3.28 -2.90
CA ILE A 54 -2.99 1.86 -3.24
C ILE A 54 -3.20 1.70 -4.74
N GLU A 55 -2.28 0.99 -5.39
CA GLU A 55 -2.45 0.66 -6.79
C GLU A 55 -3.62 -0.30 -6.96
N MET A 56 -4.54 0.05 -7.82
CA MET A 56 -5.72 -0.77 -8.08
C MET A 56 -5.45 -1.70 -9.25
N ILE A 57 -5.90 -2.95 -9.11
CA ILE A 57 -5.78 -3.93 -10.17
C ILE A 57 -6.90 -3.72 -11.17
N ALA A 58 -6.53 -3.69 -12.46
CA ALA A 58 -7.48 -3.65 -13.57
C ALA A 58 -7.42 -4.98 -14.33
N SER A 59 -8.59 -5.56 -14.55
CA SER A 59 -8.72 -6.82 -15.27
C SER A 59 -9.37 -6.62 -16.64
N TYR A 60 -8.69 -6.08 -17.58
CA TYR A 60 -9.18 -5.66 -18.90
C TYR A 60 -9.84 -6.80 -19.72
N GLY A 61 -11.00 -7.29 -19.26
CA GLY A 61 -11.75 -8.34 -19.95
C GLY A 61 -11.17 -9.75 -19.80
N MET A 62 -10.14 -9.92 -19.00
CA MET A 62 -9.54 -11.22 -18.73
C MET A 62 -10.17 -11.86 -17.49
N ALA A 63 -10.19 -13.20 -17.46
CA ALA A 63 -10.62 -13.90 -16.26
C ALA A 63 -9.71 -13.57 -15.08
N VAL A 64 -10.32 -13.35 -13.91
CA VAL A 64 -9.57 -13.07 -12.69
C VAL A 64 -9.05 -14.38 -12.11
N GLY A 65 -7.73 -14.54 -12.05
CA GLY A 65 -7.10 -15.68 -11.41
C GLY A 65 -7.11 -15.55 -9.88
N LYS A 66 -6.76 -16.66 -9.20
CA LYS A 66 -6.70 -16.69 -7.74
C LYS A 66 -5.78 -15.60 -7.17
N THR A 67 -4.61 -15.41 -7.77
CA THR A 67 -3.64 -14.39 -7.32
C THR A 67 -4.23 -12.99 -7.36
N VAL A 68 -4.92 -12.64 -8.46
CA VAL A 68 -5.57 -11.33 -8.59
C VAL A 68 -6.69 -11.19 -7.56
N PHE A 69 -7.50 -12.23 -7.39
CA PHE A 69 -8.58 -12.21 -6.41
C PHE A 69 -8.04 -12.01 -4.99
N ASP A 70 -7.03 -12.78 -4.59
CA ASP A 70 -6.42 -12.66 -3.26
C ASP A 70 -5.80 -11.30 -3.04
N THR A 71 -5.21 -10.71 -4.08
CA THR A 71 -4.67 -9.35 -4.02
C THR A 71 -5.78 -8.33 -3.78
N CYS A 72 -6.92 -8.48 -4.45
CA CYS A 72 -8.08 -7.61 -4.24
C CYS A 72 -8.61 -7.70 -2.80
N VAL A 73 -8.61 -8.88 -2.21
CA VAL A 73 -8.99 -9.05 -0.81
C VAL A 73 -8.04 -8.24 0.10
N TRP A 74 -6.75 -8.29 -0.15
CA TRP A 74 -5.78 -7.55 0.64
C TRP A 74 -5.92 -6.03 0.45
N ILE A 75 -6.23 -5.57 -0.76
CA ILE A 75 -6.52 -4.15 -0.98
C ILE A 75 -7.66 -3.71 -0.06
N GLY A 76 -8.74 -4.49 0.01
CA GLY A 76 -9.84 -4.21 0.90
C GLY A 76 -9.45 -4.17 2.37
N ARG A 77 -8.52 -5.03 2.78
CA ARG A 77 -8.03 -5.05 4.17
C ARG A 77 -7.16 -3.84 4.51
N PHE A 78 -6.37 -3.35 3.54
CA PHE A 78 -5.51 -2.19 3.76
C PHE A 78 -6.30 -0.89 3.88
N ILE A 79 -7.45 -0.82 3.25
CA ILE A 79 -8.29 0.36 3.32
C ILE A 79 -8.98 0.46 4.70
#